data_60c3dc4baa2bb886886f1ec0ae1c49ca
#
_entry.id   60c3dc4baa2bb886886f1ec0ae1c49ca
#
_cell.length_a   1.000
_cell.length_b   1.000
_cell.length_c   1.000
_cell.angle_alpha   90.00
_cell.angle_beta   90.00
_cell.angle_gamma   90.00
#
_symmetry.space_group_name_H-M   'P 1'
#
loop_
_entity.id
_entity.type
_entity.pdbx_description
1 polymer ?
#
loop_
_entity_poly.entity_id
_entity_poly.type
_entity_poly.pdbx_seq_one_letter_code
_entity_poly.pdbx_strand_id
1 'polypeptide(L)'
;MKARVFRVTVFALLALLTGDIEVRVSQAQRPNTDPANCCQDTRAKDGDAVVAMINGSTIIREKEIDEAIGAQLYSLQERIYNLRKKALENLISKVLLKEEASKRGVTEEELRKQLMPYKVDVTQSDVDKSYADILGTLENMNEDEAKQRIRLDLESRLKLDSYKAAVSEVTNKARIETFLSMPVPPSSRINAEGPSRGPHDAPVTIVEFSDFQCPYCKQAAISLKPMIEAYGSDIRFVFKQMPLSIHPDAFKAAQASVCAGEQGKFWEFHDVLFSSGDLSEQALKKYALNLGLKMHEFSTCLSSETSAAVVRRDMQEAMRADVQGTPTFFVNGRIVRGIRNVEDFKTLIDRALQHEHKEAKPTSTR
;
A
#
# COMPACT_ATOMS: atom_id res chain seq x y z
N MET A 1 16.36 45.43 -16.94
CA MET A 1 16.35 44.30 -16.01
C MET A 1 16.53 43.02 -16.81
N LYS A 2 17.62 42.28 -16.58
CA LYS A 2 18.01 41.14 -17.41
C LYS A 2 17.27 39.89 -16.92
N ALA A 3 16.45 39.27 -17.79
CA ALA A 3 15.83 38.02 -17.55
C ALA A 3 16.88 36.88 -17.55
N ARG A 4 16.97 36.11 -16.45
CA ARG A 4 17.79 34.91 -16.40
C ARG A 4 16.99 33.77 -17.00
N VAL A 5 17.49 33.20 -18.08
CA VAL A 5 17.00 31.99 -18.71
C VAL A 5 17.51 30.79 -17.92
N PHE A 6 16.63 30.01 -17.29
CA PHE A 6 16.97 28.70 -16.74
C PHE A 6 16.65 27.66 -17.81
N ARG A 7 17.67 26.93 -18.27
CA ARG A 7 17.47 25.73 -19.09
C ARG A 7 17.11 24.57 -18.16
N VAL A 8 15.87 24.06 -18.29
CA VAL A 8 15.46 22.80 -17.67
C VAL A 8 15.48 21.75 -18.77
N THR A 9 16.43 20.83 -18.69
CA THR A 9 16.50 19.67 -19.59
C THR A 9 15.57 18.59 -19.04
N VAL A 10 14.41 18.41 -19.67
CA VAL A 10 13.51 17.31 -19.38
C VAL A 10 13.91 16.15 -20.27
N PHE A 11 14.47 15.08 -19.70
CA PHE A 11 14.65 13.81 -20.39
C PHE A 11 13.30 13.11 -20.47
N ALA A 12 12.59 13.31 -21.58
CA ALA A 12 11.48 12.46 -21.97
C ALA A 12 11.99 11.52 -23.05
N LEU A 13 12.00 10.21 -22.75
CA LEU A 13 12.30 9.16 -23.71
C LEU A 13 11.08 9.00 -24.64
N LEU A 14 11.02 9.76 -25.73
CA LEU A 14 10.26 9.42 -26.93
C LEU A 14 11.06 9.83 -28.14
N ALA A 15 11.32 8.86 -28.99
CA ALA A 15 12.11 8.99 -30.20
C ALA A 15 11.45 9.91 -31.23
N LEU A 16 12.31 10.67 -31.93
CA LEU A 16 12.07 11.30 -33.23
C LEU A 16 11.09 12.48 -33.28
N LEU A 17 11.57 13.64 -32.86
CA LEU A 17 11.40 14.90 -33.62
C LEU A 17 12.35 15.93 -33.00
N THR A 18 13.39 16.30 -33.75
CA THR A 18 14.34 17.34 -33.39
C THR A 18 13.65 18.70 -33.47
N GLY A 19 13.26 19.19 -32.30
CA GLY A 19 12.78 20.54 -32.12
C GLY A 19 12.94 20.92 -30.65
N ASP A 20 13.85 21.83 -30.37
CA ASP A 20 14.02 22.38 -29.03
C ASP A 20 12.76 23.15 -28.64
N ILE A 21 12.02 22.65 -27.65
CA ILE A 21 10.87 23.37 -27.07
C ILE A 21 11.45 24.33 -26.03
N GLU A 22 11.55 25.61 -26.35
CA GLU A 22 11.83 26.63 -25.34
C GLU A 22 10.57 26.91 -24.49
N VAL A 23 10.58 26.47 -23.25
CA VAL A 23 9.54 26.86 -22.28
C VAL A 23 9.93 28.19 -21.65
N ARG A 24 9.28 29.27 -22.05
CA ARG A 24 9.39 30.58 -21.36
C ARG A 24 8.52 30.56 -20.11
N VAL A 25 9.13 30.44 -18.95
CA VAL A 25 8.45 30.66 -17.67
C VAL A 25 8.42 32.16 -17.40
N SER A 26 7.26 32.78 -17.59
CA SER A 26 7.02 34.17 -17.14
C SER A 26 6.69 34.13 -15.64
N GLN A 27 7.55 34.71 -14.81
CA GLN A 27 7.20 34.96 -13.41
C GLN A 27 6.17 36.09 -13.38
N ALA A 28 4.92 35.76 -13.15
CA ALA A 28 3.93 36.74 -12.75
C ALA A 28 4.42 37.44 -11.47
N GLN A 29 4.48 38.76 -11.49
CA GLN A 29 4.85 39.58 -10.33
C GLN A 29 3.88 39.26 -9.19
N ARG A 30 4.40 38.72 -8.09
CA ARG A 30 3.64 38.63 -6.84
C ARG A 30 3.26 40.03 -6.39
N PRO A 31 2.01 40.30 -6.08
CA PRO A 31 1.66 41.55 -5.42
C PRO A 31 2.42 41.62 -4.09
N ASN A 32 2.93 42.83 -3.79
CA ASN A 32 3.68 43.13 -2.58
C ASN A 32 2.72 42.96 -1.38
N THR A 33 2.79 41.83 -0.68
CA THR A 33 1.98 41.58 0.51
C THR A 33 2.86 41.70 1.75
N ASP A 34 2.40 42.54 2.67
CA ASP A 34 2.89 42.81 4.01
C ASP A 34 3.12 41.52 4.80
N PRO A 35 4.26 41.35 5.53
CA PRO A 35 4.57 40.12 6.28
C PRO A 35 3.60 39.74 7.38
N ALA A 36 2.67 40.61 7.75
CA ALA A 36 1.67 40.36 8.79
C ALA A 36 0.48 39.45 8.38
N ASN A 37 0.39 39.07 7.09
CA ASN A 37 -0.77 38.30 6.57
C ASN A 37 -0.39 36.94 5.99
N CYS A 38 0.56 36.26 6.63
CA CYS A 38 1.17 35.02 6.15
C CYS A 38 0.29 33.74 6.29
N CYS A 39 -0.98 33.83 6.65
CA CYS A 39 -1.85 32.68 6.91
C CYS A 39 -3.25 32.75 6.29
N GLN A 40 -3.48 33.64 5.32
CA GLN A 40 -4.69 33.52 4.51
C GLN A 40 -4.35 32.79 3.21
N ASP A 41 -4.62 31.48 3.22
CA ASP A 41 -4.56 30.57 2.08
C ASP A 41 -5.65 31.00 1.07
N THR A 42 -5.32 31.93 0.18
CA THR A 42 -6.16 32.27 -0.97
C THR A 42 -5.97 31.21 -2.06
N ARG A 43 -6.15 29.94 -1.70
CA ARG A 43 -6.43 28.93 -2.70
C ARG A 43 -7.82 29.23 -3.23
N ALA A 44 -7.89 29.59 -4.52
CA ALA A 44 -9.14 29.50 -5.26
C ALA A 44 -9.76 28.13 -4.93
N LYS A 45 -10.98 28.12 -4.42
CA LYS A 45 -11.65 26.93 -3.85
C LYS A 45 -11.93 25.82 -4.87
N ASP A 46 -11.62 26.04 -6.14
CA ASP A 46 -11.83 25.08 -7.23
C ASP A 46 -10.49 24.90 -7.95
N GLY A 47 -9.93 23.72 -7.96
CA GLY A 47 -8.68 23.35 -8.65
C GLY A 47 -8.72 23.54 -10.19
N ASP A 48 -9.24 24.67 -10.64
CA ASP A 48 -9.50 25.03 -12.02
C ASP A 48 -8.59 26.18 -12.52
N ALA A 49 -7.49 26.45 -11.79
CA ALA A 49 -6.52 27.46 -12.19
C ALA A 49 -5.87 27.12 -13.52
N VAL A 50 -5.83 28.09 -14.44
CA VAL A 50 -5.10 27.96 -15.71
C VAL A 50 -3.61 28.00 -15.43
N VAL A 51 -2.90 26.91 -15.75
CA VAL A 51 -1.44 26.76 -15.51
C VAL A 51 -0.61 26.91 -16.78
N ALA A 52 -1.20 26.70 -17.94
CA ALA A 52 -0.56 26.98 -19.22
C ALA A 52 -1.56 27.33 -20.32
N MET A 53 -1.09 28.08 -21.33
CA MET A 53 -1.80 28.36 -22.55
C MET A 53 -0.86 28.11 -23.73
N ILE A 54 -1.29 27.26 -24.67
CA ILE A 54 -0.53 26.86 -25.85
C ILE A 54 -1.14 27.56 -27.07
N ASN A 55 -0.29 28.26 -27.83
CA ASN A 55 -0.69 28.97 -29.06
C ASN A 55 -1.89 29.93 -28.87
N GLY A 56 -2.09 30.45 -27.64
CA GLY A 56 -3.17 31.39 -27.32
C GLY A 56 -4.58 30.83 -27.28
N SER A 57 -4.76 29.51 -27.47
CA SER A 57 -6.10 28.90 -27.56
C SER A 57 -6.26 27.64 -26.68
N THR A 58 -5.24 26.79 -26.60
CA THR A 58 -5.33 25.56 -25.80
C THR A 58 -4.90 25.84 -24.35
N ILE A 59 -5.79 25.60 -23.43
CA ILE A 59 -5.58 25.88 -21.99
C ILE A 59 -5.30 24.55 -21.29
N ILE A 60 -4.28 24.54 -20.41
CA ILE A 60 -4.05 23.45 -19.45
C ILE A 60 -4.37 23.98 -18.06
N ARG A 61 -5.15 23.22 -17.31
CA ARG A 61 -5.60 23.56 -15.97
C ARG A 61 -4.87 22.73 -14.92
N GLU A 62 -4.78 23.23 -13.70
CA GLU A 62 -4.18 22.52 -12.55
C GLU A 62 -4.81 21.14 -12.36
N LYS A 63 -6.13 21.03 -12.51
CA LYS A 63 -6.85 19.76 -12.44
C LYS A 63 -6.37 18.72 -13.44
N GLU A 64 -6.03 19.11 -14.67
CA GLU A 64 -5.52 18.19 -15.69
C GLU A 64 -4.11 17.66 -15.33
N ILE A 65 -3.31 18.51 -14.68
CA ILE A 65 -2.00 18.08 -14.12
C ILE A 65 -2.24 17.11 -12.96
N ASP A 66 -3.13 17.46 -12.02
CA ASP A 66 -3.45 16.61 -10.88
C ASP A 66 -4.04 15.26 -11.30
N GLU A 67 -4.84 15.23 -12.35
CA GLU A 67 -5.34 13.97 -12.94
C GLU A 67 -4.19 13.15 -13.55
N ALA A 68 -3.24 13.79 -14.23
CA ALA A 68 -2.11 13.11 -14.86
C ALA A 68 -1.12 12.53 -13.85
N ILE A 69 -0.93 13.19 -12.69
CA ILE A 69 -0.01 12.75 -11.63
C ILE A 69 -0.73 12.27 -10.36
N GLY A 70 -2.04 12.05 -10.44
CA GLY A 70 -2.90 11.83 -9.26
C GLY A 70 -2.44 10.71 -8.35
N ALA A 71 -1.95 9.59 -8.91
CA ALA A 71 -1.42 8.48 -8.13
C ALA A 71 -0.13 8.86 -7.38
N GLN A 72 0.78 9.60 -8.03
CA GLN A 72 2.01 10.09 -7.40
C GLN A 72 1.70 11.13 -6.33
N LEU A 73 0.79 12.06 -6.62
CA LEU A 73 0.35 13.09 -5.68
C LEU A 73 -0.27 12.45 -4.43
N TYR A 74 -1.15 11.48 -4.61
CA TYR A 74 -1.74 10.72 -3.51
C TYR A 74 -0.68 10.00 -2.67
N SER A 75 0.30 9.35 -3.32
CA SER A 75 1.41 8.68 -2.62
C SER A 75 2.18 9.63 -1.70
N LEU A 76 2.43 10.85 -2.16
CA LEU A 76 3.08 11.88 -1.36
C LEU A 76 2.16 12.34 -0.20
N GLN A 77 0.89 12.57 -0.46
CA GLN A 77 -0.09 12.96 0.56
C GLN A 77 -0.27 11.87 1.63
N GLU A 78 -0.27 10.59 1.23
CA GLU A 78 -0.32 9.45 2.14
C GLU A 78 0.93 9.39 3.04
N ARG A 79 2.12 9.61 2.47
CA ARG A 79 3.36 9.70 3.25
C ARG A 79 3.33 10.84 4.26
N ILE A 80 2.86 12.02 3.85
CA ILE A 80 2.70 13.19 4.73
C ILE A 80 1.69 12.85 5.86
N TYR A 81 0.56 12.25 5.52
CA TYR A 81 -0.43 11.82 6.50
C TYR A 81 0.16 10.84 7.53
N ASN A 82 0.88 9.82 7.07
CA ASN A 82 1.50 8.82 7.95
C ASN A 82 2.55 9.44 8.89
N LEU A 83 3.34 10.39 8.39
CA LEU A 83 4.28 11.14 9.22
C LEU A 83 3.56 11.99 10.27
N ARG A 84 2.48 12.70 9.88
CA ARG A 84 1.66 13.49 10.79
C ARG A 84 0.96 12.63 11.83
N LYS A 85 0.41 11.47 11.42
CA LYS A 85 -0.23 10.49 12.31
C LYS A 85 0.75 10.02 13.39
N LYS A 86 1.95 9.60 12.98
CA LYS A 86 3.00 9.17 13.91
C LYS A 86 3.43 10.28 14.86
N ALA A 87 3.59 11.50 14.36
CA ALA A 87 3.91 12.66 15.20
C ALA A 87 2.78 12.97 16.19
N LEU A 88 1.52 12.90 15.75
CA LEU A 88 0.35 13.09 16.62
C LEU A 88 0.28 12.05 17.74
N GLU A 89 0.46 10.77 17.43
CA GLU A 89 0.51 9.66 18.40
C GLU A 89 1.60 9.90 19.46
N ASN A 90 2.79 10.34 19.05
CA ASN A 90 3.88 10.69 19.95
C ASN A 90 3.53 11.90 20.85
N LEU A 91 2.88 12.94 20.28
CA LEU A 91 2.46 14.12 21.05
C LEU A 91 1.38 13.77 22.05
N ILE A 92 0.38 12.97 21.66
CA ILE A 92 -0.67 12.46 22.55
C ILE A 92 -0.04 11.70 23.72
N SER A 93 0.84 10.75 23.42
CA SER A 93 1.55 9.98 24.47
C SER A 93 2.32 10.88 25.40
N LYS A 94 3.03 11.90 24.88
CA LYS A 94 3.76 12.88 25.69
C LYS A 94 2.85 13.68 26.62
N VAL A 95 1.72 14.16 26.12
CA VAL A 95 0.73 14.92 26.92
C VAL A 95 0.17 14.04 28.04
N LEU A 96 -0.26 12.82 27.71
CA LEU A 96 -0.86 11.90 28.69
C LEU A 96 0.15 11.42 29.75
N LEU A 97 1.41 11.19 29.38
CA LEU A 97 2.46 10.87 30.33
C LEU A 97 2.75 12.04 31.27
N LYS A 98 2.73 13.28 30.77
CA LYS A 98 2.88 14.47 31.60
C LYS A 98 1.73 14.62 32.59
N GLU A 99 0.50 14.40 32.17
CA GLU A 99 -0.67 14.40 33.05
C GLU A 99 -0.59 13.30 34.12
N GLU A 100 -0.18 12.10 33.74
CA GLU A 100 -0.02 10.96 34.63
C GLU A 100 1.09 11.21 35.66
N ALA A 101 2.22 11.80 35.24
CA ALA A 101 3.29 12.20 36.16
C ALA A 101 2.78 13.21 37.21
N SER A 102 2.01 14.21 36.74
CA SER A 102 1.40 15.19 37.64
C SER A 102 0.41 14.56 38.61
N LYS A 103 -0.42 13.60 38.17
CA LYS A 103 -1.34 12.85 39.04
C LYS A 103 -0.63 12.03 40.12
N ARG A 104 0.55 11.47 39.79
CA ARG A 104 1.37 10.69 40.72
C ARG A 104 2.29 11.54 41.60
N GLY A 105 2.36 12.86 41.37
CA GLY A 105 3.25 13.76 42.10
C GLY A 105 4.74 13.52 41.80
N VAL A 106 5.08 13.04 40.61
CA VAL A 106 6.44 12.74 40.17
C VAL A 106 6.79 13.54 38.92
N THR A 107 8.08 13.62 38.58
CA THR A 107 8.53 14.21 37.32
C THR A 107 8.30 13.24 36.17
N GLU A 108 8.26 13.76 34.91
CA GLU A 108 8.15 12.94 33.73
C GLU A 108 9.30 11.92 33.60
N GLU A 109 10.50 12.30 34.06
CA GLU A 109 11.67 11.42 34.08
C GLU A 109 11.55 10.28 35.10
N GLU A 110 11.05 10.58 36.27
CA GLU A 110 10.77 9.58 37.32
C GLU A 110 9.67 8.62 36.87
N LEU A 111 8.57 9.13 36.26
CA LEU A 111 7.53 8.29 35.68
C LEU A 111 8.11 7.36 34.61
N ARG A 112 8.93 7.89 33.73
CA ARG A 112 9.58 7.08 32.67
C ARG A 112 10.44 5.97 33.29
N LYS A 113 11.20 6.25 34.35
CA LYS A 113 11.98 5.24 35.08
C LYS A 113 11.07 4.18 35.72
N GLN A 114 9.92 4.59 36.27
CA GLN A 114 8.95 3.68 36.89
C GLN A 114 8.28 2.76 35.83
N LEU A 115 8.01 3.27 34.62
CA LEU A 115 7.39 2.50 33.54
C LEU A 115 8.38 1.58 32.84
N MET A 116 9.68 1.85 32.92
CA MET A 116 10.71 1.03 32.29
C MET A 116 11.15 -0.08 33.23
N PRO A 117 11.05 -1.35 32.89
CA PRO A 117 11.45 -2.44 33.76
C PRO A 117 12.96 -2.39 34.02
N TYR A 118 13.34 -2.53 35.30
CA TYR A 118 14.76 -2.59 35.68
C TYR A 118 15.45 -3.83 35.09
N LYS A 119 14.74 -4.96 35.05
CA LYS A 119 15.25 -6.24 34.55
C LYS A 119 14.20 -6.90 33.65
N VAL A 120 14.66 -7.53 32.62
CA VAL A 120 13.88 -8.43 31.73
C VAL A 120 14.59 -9.77 31.70
N ASP A 121 13.82 -10.84 31.61
CA ASP A 121 14.39 -12.19 31.53
C ASP A 121 14.56 -12.56 30.05
N VAL A 122 15.83 -12.74 29.65
CA VAL A 122 16.22 -13.33 28.36
C VAL A 122 16.79 -14.71 28.64
N THR A 123 16.07 -15.74 28.21
CA THR A 123 16.52 -17.12 28.43
C THR A 123 17.67 -17.49 27.48
N GLN A 124 18.44 -18.51 27.85
CA GLN A 124 19.49 -19.04 26.95
C GLN A 124 18.86 -19.57 25.65
N SER A 125 17.66 -20.18 25.76
CA SER A 125 16.90 -20.66 24.60
C SER A 125 16.55 -19.54 23.58
N ASP A 126 16.19 -18.33 24.06
CA ASP A 126 15.90 -17.19 23.19
C ASP A 126 17.14 -16.73 22.43
N VAL A 127 18.30 -16.74 23.13
CA VAL A 127 19.58 -16.37 22.54
C VAL A 127 20.01 -17.41 21.49
N ASP A 128 19.91 -18.70 21.81
CA ASP A 128 20.31 -19.78 20.90
C ASP A 128 19.41 -19.83 19.66
N LYS A 129 18.11 -19.60 19.81
CA LYS A 129 17.18 -19.50 18.69
C LYS A 129 17.53 -18.31 17.79
N SER A 130 17.70 -17.12 18.36
CA SER A 130 18.06 -15.93 17.60
C SER A 130 19.43 -16.07 16.93
N TYR A 131 20.37 -16.76 17.56
CA TYR A 131 21.67 -17.06 16.96
C TYR A 131 21.54 -17.99 15.74
N ALA A 132 20.74 -19.04 15.86
CA ALA A 132 20.47 -19.97 14.75
C ALA A 132 19.84 -19.26 13.54
N ASP A 133 18.91 -18.32 13.78
CA ASP A 133 18.22 -17.56 12.72
C ASP A 133 19.19 -16.67 11.90
N ILE A 134 20.30 -16.20 12.49
CA ILE A 134 21.24 -15.28 11.84
C ILE A 134 22.60 -15.91 11.53
N LEU A 135 22.80 -17.18 11.85
CA LEU A 135 24.10 -17.88 11.72
C LEU A 135 24.72 -17.73 10.32
N GLY A 136 23.89 -17.77 9.27
CA GLY A 136 24.34 -17.61 7.88
C GLY A 136 24.76 -16.18 7.50
N THR A 137 24.54 -15.19 8.35
CA THR A 137 24.90 -13.78 8.11
C THR A 137 26.10 -13.31 8.94
N LEU A 138 26.58 -14.15 9.85
CA LEU A 138 27.69 -13.83 10.76
C LEU A 138 29.03 -14.20 10.11
N GLU A 139 29.61 -13.28 9.34
CA GLU A 139 30.96 -13.41 8.85
C GLU A 139 31.96 -12.95 9.93
N ASN A 140 32.88 -13.86 10.34
CA ASN A 140 34.04 -13.58 11.19
C ASN A 140 33.76 -13.17 12.67
N MET A 141 32.64 -13.54 13.25
CA MET A 141 32.36 -13.31 14.67
C MET A 141 32.44 -14.62 15.46
N ASN A 142 33.08 -14.58 16.65
CA ASN A 142 33.08 -15.70 17.59
C ASN A 142 31.64 -15.94 18.10
N GLU A 143 31.27 -17.22 18.28
CA GLU A 143 29.93 -17.62 18.75
C GLU A 143 29.55 -16.98 20.08
N ASP A 144 30.46 -16.93 21.04
CA ASP A 144 30.20 -16.35 22.36
C ASP A 144 29.96 -14.84 22.28
N GLU A 145 30.76 -14.13 21.48
CA GLU A 145 30.56 -12.69 21.22
C GLU A 145 29.22 -12.41 20.51
N ALA A 146 28.87 -13.23 19.52
CA ALA A 146 27.60 -13.12 18.82
C ALA A 146 26.42 -13.35 19.77
N LYS A 147 26.45 -14.39 20.59
CA LYS A 147 25.42 -14.70 21.58
C LYS A 147 25.32 -13.62 22.67
N GLN A 148 26.44 -13.05 23.10
CA GLN A 148 26.43 -11.93 24.03
C GLN A 148 25.77 -10.67 23.45
N ARG A 149 26.06 -10.32 22.18
CA ARG A 149 25.42 -9.21 21.46
C ARG A 149 23.93 -9.45 21.28
N ILE A 150 23.54 -10.67 20.90
CA ILE A 150 22.13 -11.05 20.75
C ILE A 150 21.41 -10.90 22.09
N ARG A 151 22.00 -11.33 23.20
CA ARG A 151 21.41 -11.17 24.54
C ARG A 151 21.16 -9.71 24.88
N LEU A 152 22.13 -8.83 24.67
CA LEU A 152 21.99 -7.38 24.92
C LEU A 152 20.93 -6.74 24.04
N ASP A 153 20.84 -7.16 22.76
CA ASP A 153 19.81 -6.68 21.85
C ASP A 153 18.41 -7.14 22.28
N LEU A 154 18.26 -8.43 22.62
CA LEU A 154 17.01 -8.98 23.14
C LEU A 154 16.57 -8.29 24.44
N GLU A 155 17.49 -8.06 25.39
CA GLU A 155 17.20 -7.33 26.62
C GLU A 155 16.72 -5.90 26.33
N SER A 156 17.37 -5.22 25.39
CA SER A 156 17.02 -3.85 24.97
C SER A 156 15.65 -3.80 24.31
N ARG A 157 15.34 -4.76 23.45
CA ARG A 157 14.02 -4.89 22.80
C ARG A 157 12.92 -5.18 23.80
N LEU A 158 13.12 -6.15 24.69
CA LEU A 158 12.13 -6.51 25.70
C LEU A 158 11.86 -5.36 26.68
N LYS A 159 12.90 -4.61 27.08
CA LYS A 159 12.72 -3.38 27.89
C LYS A 159 11.90 -2.35 27.17
N LEU A 160 12.20 -2.11 25.88
CA LEU A 160 11.47 -1.14 25.06
C LEU A 160 10.01 -1.57 24.85
N ASP A 161 9.75 -2.84 24.59
CA ASP A 161 8.40 -3.35 24.37
C ASP A 161 7.58 -3.35 25.67
N SER A 162 8.18 -3.68 26.81
CA SER A 162 7.55 -3.53 28.12
C SER A 162 7.22 -2.07 28.42
N TYR A 163 8.14 -1.15 28.13
CA TYR A 163 7.88 0.29 28.26
C TYR A 163 6.73 0.76 27.37
N LYS A 164 6.71 0.34 26.08
CA LYS A 164 5.60 0.66 25.17
C LYS A 164 4.27 0.12 25.67
N ALA A 165 4.25 -1.10 26.22
CA ALA A 165 3.05 -1.70 26.80
C ALA A 165 2.56 -0.88 28.02
N ALA A 166 3.45 -0.49 28.91
CA ALA A 166 3.12 0.34 30.07
C ALA A 166 2.62 1.74 29.66
N VAL A 167 3.24 2.37 28.64
CA VAL A 167 2.76 3.64 28.07
C VAL A 167 1.37 3.45 27.44
N SER A 168 1.15 2.36 26.69
CA SER A 168 -0.14 2.04 26.11
C SER A 168 -1.23 1.88 27.18
N GLU A 169 -0.93 1.24 28.31
CA GLU A 169 -1.87 1.12 29.43
C GLU A 169 -2.27 2.48 30.00
N VAL A 170 -1.33 3.41 30.12
CA VAL A 170 -1.61 4.78 30.56
C VAL A 170 -2.47 5.52 29.54
N THR A 171 -2.14 5.41 28.26
CA THR A 171 -2.82 6.14 27.17
C THR A 171 -4.22 5.59 26.86
N ASN A 172 -4.43 4.28 26.98
CA ASN A 172 -5.74 3.65 26.72
C ASN A 172 -6.83 4.02 27.74
N LYS A 173 -6.46 4.60 28.89
CA LYS A 173 -7.42 5.12 29.88
C LYS A 173 -8.02 6.48 29.48
N ALA A 174 -7.43 7.15 28.50
CA ALA A 174 -7.87 8.45 28.03
C ALA A 174 -8.88 8.34 26.88
N ARG A 175 -9.91 9.21 26.93
CA ARG A 175 -10.77 9.39 25.74
C ARG A 175 -10.08 10.32 24.78
N ILE A 176 -9.67 9.81 23.61
CA ILE A 176 -8.94 10.56 22.59
C ILE A 176 -9.83 10.69 21.36
N GLU A 177 -10.05 11.92 20.91
CA GLU A 177 -10.70 12.21 19.63
C GLU A 177 -9.65 12.83 18.69
N THR A 178 -9.48 12.27 17.50
CA THR A 178 -8.52 12.79 16.52
C THR A 178 -9.25 13.29 15.27
N PHE A 179 -8.80 14.42 14.73
CA PHE A 179 -9.39 15.08 13.56
C PHE A 179 -8.43 15.11 12.36
N LEU A 180 -7.38 14.28 12.39
CA LEU A 180 -6.44 14.15 11.27
C LEU A 180 -7.13 13.41 10.11
N SER A 181 -7.43 14.13 9.05
CA SER A 181 -8.09 13.56 7.87
C SER A 181 -7.10 12.78 7.00
N MET A 182 -7.48 11.56 6.62
CA MET A 182 -6.74 10.78 5.64
C MET A 182 -6.94 11.39 4.24
N PRO A 183 -5.89 11.49 3.42
CA PRO A 183 -6.06 11.91 2.03
C PRO A 183 -6.99 10.94 1.29
N VAL A 184 -7.81 11.49 0.42
CA VAL A 184 -8.71 10.69 -0.42
C VAL A 184 -7.91 10.22 -1.63
N PRO A 185 -7.77 8.91 -1.86
CA PRO A 185 -7.11 8.42 -3.05
C PRO A 185 -7.86 8.84 -4.31
N PRO A 186 -7.14 9.20 -5.40
CA PRO A 186 -7.78 9.43 -6.67
C PRO A 186 -8.49 8.16 -7.13
N SER A 187 -9.66 8.31 -7.73
CA SER A 187 -10.34 7.18 -8.36
C SER A 187 -9.65 6.86 -9.68
N SER A 188 -8.92 5.77 -9.71
CA SER A 188 -8.36 5.23 -10.96
C SER A 188 -9.43 4.39 -11.66
N ARG A 189 -9.57 4.55 -12.97
CA ARG A 189 -10.41 3.65 -13.77
C ARG A 189 -9.67 2.32 -13.94
N ILE A 190 -9.76 1.46 -12.93
CA ILE A 190 -9.23 0.10 -13.01
C ILE A 190 -10.29 -0.77 -13.68
N ASN A 191 -9.88 -1.48 -14.72
CA ASN A 191 -10.74 -2.49 -15.33
C ASN A 191 -10.92 -3.66 -14.35
N ALA A 192 -12.14 -3.88 -13.89
CA ALA A 192 -12.49 -4.98 -13.00
C ALA A 192 -12.81 -6.29 -13.75
N GLU A 193 -12.34 -6.46 -14.98
CA GLU A 193 -12.41 -7.74 -15.69
C GLU A 193 -11.30 -8.68 -15.23
N GLY A 194 -11.66 -9.95 -15.07
CA GLY A 194 -10.74 -10.99 -14.65
C GLY A 194 -11.43 -12.03 -13.76
N PRO A 195 -10.67 -12.99 -13.24
CA PRO A 195 -11.18 -13.95 -12.28
C PRO A 195 -11.77 -13.23 -11.08
N SER A 196 -13.04 -13.51 -10.76
CA SER A 196 -13.71 -12.80 -9.68
C SER A 196 -14.51 -13.74 -8.78
N ARG A 197 -14.71 -13.34 -7.52
CA ARG A 197 -15.64 -13.91 -6.54
C ARG A 197 -16.66 -12.85 -6.17
N GLY A 198 -17.89 -13.27 -5.87
CA GLY A 198 -19.02 -12.37 -5.58
C GLY A 198 -19.76 -11.89 -6.82
N PRO A 199 -20.91 -11.21 -6.64
CA PRO A 199 -21.75 -10.76 -7.74
C PRO A 199 -21.10 -9.66 -8.57
N HIS A 200 -21.43 -9.59 -9.84
CA HIS A 200 -20.90 -8.57 -10.76
C HIS A 200 -21.34 -7.16 -10.37
N ASP A 201 -22.51 -7.03 -9.82
CA ASP A 201 -23.20 -5.80 -9.40
C ASP A 201 -23.06 -5.49 -7.89
N ALA A 202 -22.10 -6.15 -7.22
CA ALA A 202 -21.81 -5.87 -5.81
C ALA A 202 -21.48 -4.38 -5.60
N PRO A 203 -21.97 -3.75 -4.52
CA PRO A 203 -21.74 -2.33 -4.24
C PRO A 203 -20.28 -1.97 -4.03
N VAL A 204 -19.45 -2.93 -3.62
CA VAL A 204 -18.00 -2.71 -3.48
C VAL A 204 -17.24 -3.67 -4.38
N THR A 205 -16.45 -3.10 -5.29
CA THR A 205 -15.49 -3.87 -6.11
C THR A 205 -14.09 -3.69 -5.56
N ILE A 206 -13.44 -4.83 -5.26
CA ILE A 206 -12.05 -4.89 -4.83
C ILE A 206 -11.24 -5.53 -5.94
N VAL A 207 -10.23 -4.84 -6.46
CA VAL A 207 -9.27 -5.39 -7.43
C VAL A 207 -7.93 -5.56 -6.74
N GLU A 208 -7.41 -6.78 -6.72
CA GLU A 208 -6.07 -7.10 -6.20
C GLU A 208 -5.08 -7.31 -7.34
N PHE A 209 -3.98 -6.54 -7.37
CA PHE A 209 -2.80 -6.87 -8.16
C PHE A 209 -1.84 -7.69 -7.30
N SER A 210 -1.56 -8.92 -7.72
CA SER A 210 -0.93 -9.94 -6.90
C SER A 210 0.12 -10.76 -7.66
N ASP A 211 1.02 -11.37 -6.89
CA ASP A 211 2.12 -12.20 -7.36
C ASP A 211 2.18 -13.50 -6.54
N PHE A 212 2.09 -14.65 -7.19
CA PHE A 212 2.03 -15.96 -6.53
C PHE A 212 3.32 -16.34 -5.77
N GLN A 213 4.45 -15.72 -6.09
CA GLN A 213 5.73 -15.96 -5.39
C GLN A 213 5.97 -14.94 -4.26
N CYS A 214 5.17 -13.88 -4.18
CA CYS A 214 5.30 -12.85 -3.15
C CYS A 214 4.78 -13.35 -1.78
N PRO A 215 5.62 -13.33 -0.71
CA PRO A 215 5.20 -13.77 0.62
C PRO A 215 4.09 -12.90 1.22
N TYR A 216 4.05 -11.61 0.90
CA TYR A 216 2.99 -10.70 1.35
C TYR A 216 1.65 -10.98 0.67
N CYS A 217 1.67 -11.38 -0.63
CA CYS A 217 0.47 -11.82 -1.34
C CYS A 217 -0.09 -13.12 -0.76
N LYS A 218 0.79 -14.09 -0.44
CA LYS A 218 0.40 -15.31 0.26
C LYS A 218 -0.28 -14.99 1.60
N GLN A 219 0.31 -14.10 2.39
CA GLN A 219 -0.30 -13.69 3.67
C GLN A 219 -1.64 -12.99 3.46
N ALA A 220 -1.76 -12.12 2.46
CA ALA A 220 -2.99 -11.45 2.12
C ALA A 220 -4.09 -12.44 1.71
N ALA A 221 -3.79 -13.39 0.82
CA ALA A 221 -4.72 -14.41 0.38
C ALA A 221 -5.31 -15.22 1.55
N ILE A 222 -4.46 -15.58 2.54
CA ILE A 222 -4.88 -16.31 3.74
C ILE A 222 -5.74 -15.42 4.66
N SER A 223 -5.29 -14.19 4.92
CA SER A 223 -5.92 -13.30 5.90
C SER A 223 -7.24 -12.70 5.42
N LEU A 224 -7.36 -12.41 4.12
CA LEU A 224 -8.53 -11.74 3.55
C LEU A 224 -9.65 -12.70 3.17
N LYS A 225 -9.37 -13.97 2.90
CA LYS A 225 -10.38 -14.93 2.45
C LYS A 225 -11.59 -15.02 3.39
N PRO A 226 -11.42 -15.22 4.71
CA PRO A 226 -12.56 -15.27 5.63
C PRO A 226 -13.36 -13.96 5.70
N MET A 227 -12.66 -12.84 5.57
CA MET A 227 -13.28 -11.51 5.57
C MET A 227 -14.12 -11.31 4.31
N ILE A 228 -13.56 -11.58 3.12
CA ILE A 228 -14.30 -11.46 1.85
C ILE A 228 -15.53 -12.36 1.84
N GLU A 229 -15.42 -13.59 2.35
CA GLU A 229 -16.53 -14.53 2.49
C GLU A 229 -17.63 -13.99 3.43
N ALA A 230 -17.26 -13.30 4.50
CA ALA A 230 -18.21 -12.72 5.46
C ALA A 230 -19.03 -11.55 4.88
N TYR A 231 -18.50 -10.81 3.91
CA TYR A 231 -19.24 -9.75 3.22
C TYR A 231 -20.22 -10.29 2.13
N GLY A 232 -20.02 -11.51 1.68
CA GLY A 232 -20.94 -12.21 0.77
C GLY A 232 -21.22 -11.45 -0.52
N SER A 233 -22.51 -11.03 -0.69
CA SER A 233 -22.97 -10.31 -1.88
C SER A 233 -22.54 -8.85 -1.95
N ASP A 234 -22.02 -8.28 -0.89
CA ASP A 234 -21.68 -6.86 -0.82
C ASP A 234 -20.33 -6.55 -1.51
N ILE A 235 -19.54 -7.59 -1.78
CA ILE A 235 -18.22 -7.46 -2.38
C ILE A 235 -18.10 -8.30 -3.66
N ARG A 236 -17.53 -7.68 -4.69
CA ARG A 236 -16.91 -8.33 -5.85
C ARG A 236 -15.40 -8.25 -5.71
N PHE A 237 -14.73 -9.38 -5.56
CA PHE A 237 -13.29 -9.48 -5.48
C PHE A 237 -12.72 -9.95 -6.81
N VAL A 238 -11.82 -9.17 -7.42
CA VAL A 238 -11.20 -9.44 -8.73
C VAL A 238 -9.69 -9.58 -8.57
N PHE A 239 -9.12 -10.62 -9.17
CA PHE A 239 -7.68 -10.86 -9.16
C PHE A 239 -7.04 -10.39 -10.47
N LYS A 240 -5.89 -9.72 -10.36
CA LYS A 240 -5.05 -9.24 -11.46
C LYS A 240 -3.62 -9.73 -11.31
N GLN A 241 -3.01 -10.12 -12.41
CA GLN A 241 -1.64 -10.62 -12.44
C GLN A 241 -0.62 -9.48 -12.36
N MET A 242 0.29 -9.54 -11.40
CA MET A 242 1.42 -8.61 -11.28
C MET A 242 2.71 -9.34 -10.83
N PRO A 243 3.22 -10.29 -11.62
CA PRO A 243 4.47 -10.96 -11.31
C PRO A 243 5.64 -9.98 -11.31
N LEU A 244 6.38 -9.92 -10.20
CA LEU A 244 7.51 -9.02 -10.02
C LEU A 244 8.78 -9.64 -10.63
N SER A 245 9.65 -8.82 -11.21
CA SER A 245 10.89 -9.28 -11.87
C SER A 245 11.90 -9.93 -10.90
N ILE A 246 11.79 -9.67 -9.60
CA ILE A 246 12.59 -10.31 -8.54
C ILE A 246 12.14 -11.75 -8.22
N HIS A 247 10.99 -12.18 -8.73
CA HIS A 247 10.40 -13.48 -8.49
C HIS A 247 10.46 -14.34 -9.76
N PRO A 248 11.44 -15.25 -9.91
CA PRO A 248 11.72 -15.90 -11.18
C PRO A 248 10.59 -16.79 -11.70
N ASP A 249 9.80 -17.42 -10.82
CA ASP A 249 8.71 -18.33 -11.21
C ASP A 249 7.34 -17.67 -11.29
N ALA A 250 7.24 -16.42 -10.82
CA ALA A 250 5.95 -15.72 -10.69
C ALA A 250 5.22 -15.55 -12.03
N PHE A 251 5.94 -15.20 -13.11
CA PHE A 251 5.32 -15.03 -14.43
C PHE A 251 4.73 -16.34 -14.96
N LYS A 252 5.45 -17.44 -14.78
CA LYS A 252 4.99 -18.77 -15.22
C LYS A 252 3.80 -19.25 -14.37
N ALA A 253 3.83 -19.01 -13.05
CA ALA A 253 2.70 -19.29 -12.17
C ALA A 253 1.46 -18.47 -12.54
N ALA A 254 1.64 -17.19 -12.90
CA ALA A 254 0.57 -16.35 -13.41
C ALA A 254 -0.04 -16.89 -14.70
N GLN A 255 0.78 -17.30 -15.70
CA GLN A 255 0.29 -17.95 -16.91
C GLN A 255 -0.49 -19.24 -16.59
N ALA A 256 0.03 -20.06 -15.67
CA ALA A 256 -0.63 -21.31 -15.28
C ALA A 256 -1.99 -21.05 -14.64
N SER A 257 -2.13 -20.01 -13.83
CA SER A 257 -3.42 -19.64 -13.24
C SER A 257 -4.44 -19.15 -14.28
N VAL A 258 -3.98 -18.42 -15.31
CA VAL A 258 -4.81 -18.06 -16.47
C VAL A 258 -5.32 -19.29 -17.17
N CYS A 259 -4.44 -20.27 -17.44
CA CYS A 259 -4.81 -21.53 -18.11
C CYS A 259 -5.77 -22.39 -17.28
N ALA A 260 -5.63 -22.40 -15.97
CA ALA A 260 -6.61 -23.03 -15.08
C ALA A 260 -7.95 -22.29 -15.12
N GLY A 261 -7.91 -20.97 -15.24
CA GLY A 261 -9.10 -20.13 -15.38
C GLY A 261 -9.89 -20.40 -16.66
N GLU A 262 -9.22 -20.65 -17.79
CA GLU A 262 -9.88 -21.04 -19.06
C GLU A 262 -10.68 -22.36 -18.92
N GLN A 263 -10.32 -23.18 -17.93
CA GLN A 263 -11.04 -24.43 -17.60
C GLN A 263 -11.93 -24.28 -16.34
N GLY A 264 -12.24 -23.05 -15.93
CA GLY A 264 -13.12 -22.75 -14.78
C GLY A 264 -12.54 -23.10 -13.41
N LYS A 265 -11.20 -23.26 -13.31
CA LYS A 265 -10.51 -23.69 -12.09
C LYS A 265 -9.51 -22.67 -11.55
N PHE A 266 -9.73 -21.36 -11.86
CA PHE A 266 -8.81 -20.31 -11.44
C PHE A 266 -8.62 -20.30 -9.91
N TRP A 267 -9.71 -20.30 -9.16
CA TRP A 267 -9.63 -20.09 -7.72
C TRP A 267 -9.08 -21.30 -6.96
N GLU A 268 -9.41 -22.50 -7.41
CA GLU A 268 -8.81 -23.71 -6.85
C GLU A 268 -7.29 -23.76 -7.12
N PHE A 269 -6.89 -23.35 -8.33
CA PHE A 269 -5.48 -23.27 -8.69
C PHE A 269 -4.75 -22.17 -7.93
N HIS A 270 -5.37 -20.98 -7.80
CA HIS A 270 -4.90 -19.87 -6.98
C HIS A 270 -4.61 -20.30 -5.54
N ASP A 271 -5.57 -20.99 -4.89
CA ASP A 271 -5.42 -21.44 -3.51
C ASP A 271 -4.26 -22.47 -3.37
N VAL A 272 -4.08 -23.33 -4.38
CA VAL A 272 -2.92 -24.26 -4.44
C VAL A 272 -1.61 -23.52 -4.60
N LEU A 273 -1.52 -22.53 -5.49
CA LEU A 273 -0.29 -21.77 -5.71
C LEU A 273 0.17 -21.04 -4.44
N PHE A 274 -0.74 -20.37 -3.73
CA PHE A 274 -0.38 -19.68 -2.50
C PHE A 274 -0.11 -20.63 -1.31
N SER A 275 -0.72 -21.81 -1.29
CA SER A 275 -0.41 -22.80 -0.24
C SER A 275 0.92 -23.52 -0.47
N SER A 276 1.30 -23.67 -1.71
CA SER A 276 2.53 -24.38 -2.11
C SER A 276 3.80 -23.54 -1.91
N GLY A 277 4.94 -24.17 -1.79
CA GLY A 277 6.24 -23.52 -1.82
C GLY A 277 6.96 -23.66 -3.17
N ASP A 278 6.53 -24.60 -4.02
CA ASP A 278 7.16 -24.91 -5.30
C ASP A 278 6.29 -24.40 -6.46
N LEU A 279 6.81 -23.45 -7.22
CA LEU A 279 6.16 -22.85 -8.40
C LEU A 279 6.90 -23.22 -9.70
N SER A 280 7.76 -24.22 -9.68
CA SER A 280 8.41 -24.73 -10.87
C SER A 280 7.37 -25.24 -11.89
N GLU A 281 7.69 -25.20 -13.18
CA GLU A 281 6.78 -25.65 -14.24
C GLU A 281 6.32 -27.10 -14.03
N GLN A 282 7.20 -27.96 -13.47
CA GLN A 282 6.86 -29.34 -13.14
C GLN A 282 5.79 -29.40 -12.04
N ALA A 283 5.93 -28.58 -10.99
CA ALA A 283 4.96 -28.48 -9.92
C ALA A 283 3.62 -27.93 -10.41
N LEU A 284 3.64 -26.88 -11.26
CA LEU A 284 2.44 -26.30 -11.87
C LEU A 284 1.63 -27.34 -12.66
N LYS A 285 2.30 -28.18 -13.46
CA LYS A 285 1.65 -29.27 -14.20
C LYS A 285 1.07 -30.33 -13.26
N LYS A 286 1.78 -30.65 -12.17
CA LYS A 286 1.27 -31.57 -11.15
C LYS A 286 0.02 -31.03 -10.45
N TYR A 287 -0.01 -29.75 -10.13
CA TYR A 287 -1.19 -29.11 -9.51
C TYR A 287 -2.39 -29.12 -10.47
N ALA A 288 -2.14 -28.83 -11.75
CA ALA A 288 -3.18 -28.89 -12.80
C ALA A 288 -3.78 -30.30 -12.91
N LEU A 289 -2.93 -31.31 -12.92
CA LEU A 289 -3.37 -32.72 -12.95
C LEU A 289 -4.20 -33.09 -11.72
N ASN A 290 -3.76 -32.70 -10.53
CA ASN A 290 -4.47 -32.99 -9.27
C ASN A 290 -5.82 -32.32 -9.18
N LEU A 291 -5.99 -31.16 -9.82
CA LEU A 291 -7.27 -30.45 -9.92
C LEU A 291 -8.18 -30.96 -11.06
N GLY A 292 -7.73 -32.02 -11.78
CA GLY A 292 -8.50 -32.64 -12.85
C GLY A 292 -8.58 -31.80 -14.13
N LEU A 293 -7.60 -30.94 -14.36
CA LEU A 293 -7.53 -30.14 -15.59
C LEU A 293 -7.19 -31.05 -16.80
N LYS A 294 -7.70 -30.68 -17.96
CA LYS A 294 -7.34 -31.32 -19.23
C LYS A 294 -5.92 -30.96 -19.59
N MET A 295 -4.98 -31.86 -19.35
CA MET A 295 -3.54 -31.59 -19.40
C MET A 295 -3.03 -31.17 -20.77
N HIS A 296 -3.62 -31.68 -21.86
CA HIS A 296 -3.24 -31.23 -23.21
C HIS A 296 -3.59 -29.75 -23.42
N GLU A 297 -4.82 -29.35 -23.10
CA GLU A 297 -5.28 -27.95 -23.18
C GLU A 297 -4.46 -27.05 -22.26
N PHE A 298 -4.24 -27.46 -21.00
CA PHE A 298 -3.43 -26.74 -20.04
C PHE A 298 -1.99 -26.50 -20.50
N SER A 299 -1.33 -27.56 -21.00
CA SER A 299 0.06 -27.46 -21.47
C SER A 299 0.21 -26.58 -22.73
N THR A 300 -0.75 -26.68 -23.63
CA THR A 300 -0.82 -25.83 -24.83
C THR A 300 -1.01 -24.37 -24.45
N CYS A 301 -1.96 -24.06 -23.54
CA CYS A 301 -2.18 -22.73 -23.02
C CYS A 301 -0.94 -22.19 -22.28
N LEU A 302 -0.30 -23.00 -21.43
CA LEU A 302 0.88 -22.58 -20.64
C LEU A 302 2.08 -22.19 -21.53
N SER A 303 2.14 -22.73 -22.74
CA SER A 303 3.17 -22.42 -23.76
C SER A 303 2.71 -21.34 -24.73
N SER A 304 1.46 -20.89 -24.66
CA SER A 304 0.88 -19.96 -25.61
C SER A 304 1.27 -18.51 -25.33
N GLU A 305 1.37 -17.71 -26.39
CA GLU A 305 1.49 -16.26 -26.28
C GLU A 305 0.21 -15.62 -25.73
N THR A 306 -0.94 -16.25 -25.92
CA THR A 306 -2.25 -15.76 -25.46
C THR A 306 -2.29 -15.64 -23.94
N SER A 307 -1.88 -16.69 -23.20
CA SER A 307 -1.83 -16.64 -21.74
C SER A 307 -0.81 -15.62 -21.22
N ALA A 308 0.34 -15.51 -21.90
CA ALA A 308 1.35 -14.50 -21.58
C ALA A 308 0.83 -13.08 -21.84
N ALA A 309 0.05 -12.86 -22.90
CA ALA A 309 -0.54 -11.56 -23.21
C ALA A 309 -1.55 -11.11 -22.15
N VAL A 310 -2.33 -12.02 -21.56
CA VAL A 310 -3.22 -11.72 -20.43
C VAL A 310 -2.42 -11.19 -19.24
N VAL A 311 -1.35 -11.90 -18.86
CA VAL A 311 -0.47 -11.47 -17.75
C VAL A 311 0.14 -10.11 -18.03
N ARG A 312 0.71 -9.90 -19.23
CA ARG A 312 1.31 -8.61 -19.61
C ARG A 312 0.29 -7.46 -19.65
N ARG A 313 -0.94 -7.71 -20.07
CA ARG A 313 -2.01 -6.71 -20.07
C ARG A 313 -2.30 -6.23 -18.63
N ASP A 314 -2.43 -7.16 -17.69
CA ASP A 314 -2.65 -6.83 -16.28
C ASP A 314 -1.45 -6.07 -15.69
N MET A 315 -0.21 -6.48 -16.01
CA MET A 315 1.00 -5.75 -15.62
C MET A 315 1.05 -4.32 -16.20
N GLN A 316 0.63 -4.13 -17.45
CA GLN A 316 0.58 -2.80 -18.06
C GLN A 316 -0.49 -1.92 -17.38
N GLU A 317 -1.63 -2.51 -17.01
CA GLU A 317 -2.66 -1.82 -16.27
C GLU A 317 -2.14 -1.40 -14.87
N ALA A 318 -1.45 -2.32 -14.17
CA ALA A 318 -0.80 -2.03 -12.91
C ALA A 318 0.19 -0.86 -13.00
N MET A 319 1.03 -0.84 -14.05
CA MET A 319 1.97 0.27 -14.27
C MET A 319 1.26 1.60 -14.51
N ARG A 320 0.18 1.63 -15.31
CA ARG A 320 -0.61 2.85 -15.54
C ARG A 320 -1.30 3.34 -14.27
N ALA A 321 -1.66 2.42 -13.38
CA ALA A 321 -2.29 2.72 -12.08
C ALA A 321 -1.27 2.97 -10.95
N ASP A 322 0.02 3.13 -11.27
CA ASP A 322 1.12 3.35 -10.32
C ASP A 322 1.21 2.26 -9.23
N VAL A 323 0.98 1.01 -9.61
CA VAL A 323 1.21 -0.15 -8.74
C VAL A 323 2.71 -0.39 -8.64
N GLN A 324 3.30 -0.12 -7.48
CA GLN A 324 4.75 -0.22 -7.25
C GLN A 324 5.18 -1.51 -6.58
N GLY A 325 4.23 -2.35 -6.17
CA GLY A 325 4.51 -3.63 -5.49
C GLY A 325 3.24 -4.40 -5.21
N THR A 326 3.40 -5.62 -4.73
CA THR A 326 2.31 -6.56 -4.46
C THR A 326 2.29 -6.99 -2.99
N PRO A 327 1.09 -7.25 -2.41
CA PRO A 327 -0.21 -6.98 -3.01
C PRO A 327 -0.56 -5.49 -3.03
N THR A 328 -1.24 -5.02 -4.09
CA THR A 328 -1.87 -3.70 -4.12
C THR A 328 -3.35 -3.86 -4.42
N PHE A 329 -4.19 -3.18 -3.66
CA PHE A 329 -5.64 -3.27 -3.80
C PHE A 329 -6.22 -1.96 -4.31
N PHE A 330 -7.35 -2.07 -5.00
CA PHE A 330 -8.21 -0.96 -5.34
C PHE A 330 -9.61 -1.26 -4.82
N VAL A 331 -10.17 -0.39 -3.99
CA VAL A 331 -11.53 -0.48 -3.48
C VAL A 331 -12.37 0.60 -4.17
N ASN A 332 -13.32 0.22 -5.00
CA ASN A 332 -14.08 1.12 -5.89
C ASN A 332 -13.15 2.11 -6.63
N GLY A 333 -12.05 1.58 -7.24
CA GLY A 333 -11.06 2.36 -7.97
C GLY A 333 -10.09 3.17 -7.11
N ARG A 334 -10.20 3.14 -5.79
CA ARG A 334 -9.29 3.85 -4.87
C ARG A 334 -8.16 2.95 -4.42
N ILE A 335 -6.92 3.36 -4.65
CA ILE A 335 -5.73 2.56 -4.35
C ILE A 335 -5.52 2.36 -2.84
N VAL A 336 -5.23 1.13 -2.45
CA VAL A 336 -4.82 0.74 -1.09
C VAL A 336 -3.53 -0.07 -1.21
N ARG A 337 -2.41 0.52 -0.78
CA ARG A 337 -1.09 -0.14 -0.86
C ARG A 337 -0.81 -0.94 0.39
N GLY A 338 -0.59 -2.24 0.19
CA GLY A 338 -0.33 -3.19 1.27
C GLY A 338 -1.51 -3.34 2.22
N ILE A 339 -1.52 -4.43 2.97
CA ILE A 339 -2.44 -4.62 4.08
C ILE A 339 -1.57 -4.66 5.33
N ARG A 340 -1.74 -3.67 6.20
CA ARG A 340 -1.03 -3.65 7.48
C ARG A 340 -1.72 -4.56 8.49
N ASN A 341 -3.06 -4.58 8.46
CA ASN A 341 -3.88 -5.51 9.21
C ASN A 341 -5.27 -5.63 8.54
N VAL A 342 -5.97 -6.72 8.83
CA VAL A 342 -7.30 -7.02 8.28
C VAL A 342 -8.35 -6.00 8.72
N GLU A 343 -8.22 -5.43 9.92
CA GLU A 343 -9.19 -4.47 10.47
C GLU A 343 -9.15 -3.11 9.77
N ASP A 344 -7.95 -2.65 9.39
CA ASP A 344 -7.82 -1.43 8.57
C ASP A 344 -8.51 -1.61 7.22
N PHE A 345 -8.35 -2.79 6.60
CA PHE A 345 -8.97 -3.09 5.32
C PHE A 345 -10.50 -3.19 5.42
N LYS A 346 -11.00 -3.86 6.48
CA LYS A 346 -12.42 -3.91 6.81
C LYS A 346 -13.02 -2.51 6.95
N THR A 347 -12.34 -1.62 7.68
CA THR A 347 -12.78 -0.23 7.84
C THR A 347 -12.91 0.50 6.50
N LEU A 348 -12.03 0.24 5.53
CA LEU A 348 -12.11 0.83 4.19
C LEU A 348 -13.32 0.32 3.41
N ILE A 349 -13.60 -0.99 3.50
CA ILE A 349 -14.77 -1.61 2.86
C ILE A 349 -16.06 -1.08 3.46
N ASP A 350 -16.17 -1.05 4.79
CA ASP A 350 -17.36 -0.53 5.49
C ASP A 350 -17.65 0.93 5.12
N ARG A 351 -16.61 1.76 4.95
CA ARG A 351 -16.76 3.13 4.46
C ARG A 351 -17.22 3.18 3.01
N ALA A 352 -16.70 2.31 2.14
CA ALA A 352 -17.13 2.23 0.75
C ALA A 352 -18.60 1.85 0.66
N LEU A 353 -19.07 0.85 1.43
CA LEU A 353 -20.46 0.45 1.53
C LEU A 353 -21.36 1.59 2.01
N GLN A 354 -20.94 2.32 3.05
CA GLN A 354 -21.71 3.47 3.56
C GLN A 354 -21.83 4.59 2.53
N HIS A 355 -20.85 4.78 1.67
CA HIS A 355 -20.87 5.80 0.61
C HIS A 355 -21.89 5.44 -0.47
N GLU A 356 -21.86 4.19 -0.96
CA GLU A 356 -22.81 3.69 -1.94
C GLU A 356 -24.25 3.75 -1.44
N HIS A 357 -24.50 3.40 -0.17
CA HIS A 357 -25.82 3.49 0.44
C HIS A 357 -26.33 4.94 0.58
N LYS A 358 -25.46 5.93 0.69
CA LYS A 358 -25.85 7.35 0.73
C LYS A 358 -26.18 7.90 -0.65
N GLU A 359 -25.44 7.48 -1.68
CA GLU A 359 -25.71 7.89 -3.06
C GLU A 359 -26.96 7.21 -3.65
N ALA A 360 -27.26 5.98 -3.22
CA ALA A 360 -28.45 5.23 -3.63
C ALA A 360 -29.77 5.79 -3.03
N LYS A 361 -29.75 6.66 -2.00
CA LYS A 361 -30.94 7.34 -1.50
C LYS A 361 -31.17 8.61 -2.29
N PRO A 362 -32.22 8.71 -3.15
CA PRO A 362 -32.57 9.96 -3.78
C PRO A 362 -32.89 10.99 -2.70
N THR A 363 -32.26 12.15 -2.78
CA THR A 363 -32.64 13.33 -2.00
C THR A 363 -34.12 13.63 -2.30
N SER A 364 -35.00 13.22 -1.40
CA SER A 364 -36.40 13.66 -1.40
C SER A 364 -36.36 15.16 -1.17
N THR A 365 -36.38 15.89 -2.26
CA THR A 365 -36.66 17.34 -2.26
C THR A 365 -38.10 17.57 -1.75
N ARG A 366 -38.19 18.16 -0.59
CA ARG A 366 -39.40 18.86 -0.17
C ARG A 366 -39.30 20.32 -0.56
#